data_df35b64f7f90109f423c959c6fe49e06
#
_entry.id   df35b64f7f90109f423c959c6fe49e06
#
_cell.length_a   1.000
_cell.length_b   1.000
_cell.length_c   1.000
_cell.angle_alpha   90.00
_cell.angle_beta   90.00
_cell.angle_gamma   90.00
#
_symmetry.space_group_name_H-M   'P 1'
#
loop_
_entity.id
_entity.type
_entity.pdbx_description
1 polymer ?
#
loop_
_entity_poly.entity_id
_entity_poly.type
_entity_poly.pdbx_seq_one_letter_code
_entity_poly.pdbx_strand_id
1 'polypeptide(L)'
;RQLYGHVYTAKTGTLSELVAAGDQFNLQHITLAGYEKDTQTPADELAASRTARAAVFIRNDPARPTQTGALVDMLPAPKGKRFTTTEQQTLLSHGVATAYVESGVLRIQRDITTYRKNAYGVADNSYLDSETLHTSAYVLRKLKSVITSKYGRHKLASDGTRFGPGQAIVTPAVIKGELLATYRQLERAG
;
A
#
# COMPACT_ATOMS: atom_id res chain seq x y z
N ARG A 1 -17.85 9.61 0.34
CA ARG A 1 -16.68 9.77 -0.56
C ARG A 1 -15.68 8.67 -0.26
N GLN A 2 -15.43 7.78 -1.21
CA GLN A 2 -14.40 6.75 -1.06
C GLN A 2 -13.04 7.38 -1.44
N LEU A 3 -12.25 7.71 -0.45
CA LEU A 3 -10.89 8.20 -0.61
C LEU A 3 -9.93 7.08 -0.23
N TYR A 4 -9.18 6.59 -1.20
CA TYR A 4 -8.12 5.61 -0.99
C TYR A 4 -6.79 6.37 -0.95
N GLY A 5 -6.33 6.68 0.25
CA GLY A 5 -5.06 7.35 0.49
C GLY A 5 -4.13 6.50 1.34
N HIS A 6 -2.82 6.70 1.18
CA HIS A 6 -1.79 6.12 2.03
C HIS A 6 -0.75 7.18 2.34
N VAL A 7 -0.27 7.21 3.56
CA VAL A 7 0.75 8.15 4.03
C VAL A 7 2.08 7.41 4.12
N TYR A 8 3.06 7.87 3.37
CA TYR A 8 4.46 7.48 3.54
C TYR A 8 5.19 8.57 4.30
N THR A 9 5.79 8.22 5.41
CA THR A 9 6.59 9.14 6.23
C THR A 9 7.91 8.48 6.61
N ALA A 10 8.87 9.27 7.05
CA ALA A 10 10.17 8.78 7.48
C ALA A 10 10.61 9.42 8.77
N LYS A 11 11.44 8.71 9.51
CA LYS A 11 12.12 9.19 10.71
C LYS A 11 13.55 8.65 10.73
N THR A 12 14.50 9.51 11.07
CA THR A 12 15.87 9.11 11.41
C THR A 12 16.01 9.00 12.92
N GLY A 13 16.77 8.02 13.40
CA GLY A 13 16.97 7.85 14.83
C GLY A 13 17.76 6.60 15.20
N THR A 14 17.93 6.39 16.48
CA THR A 14 18.44 5.13 17.05
C THR A 14 17.36 4.05 16.97
N LEU A 15 17.76 2.78 17.12
CA LEU A 15 16.82 1.66 17.14
C LEU A 15 15.67 1.90 18.14
N SER A 16 15.99 2.31 19.36
CA SER A 16 15.00 2.54 20.43
C SER A 16 14.04 3.69 20.11
N GLU A 17 14.54 4.78 19.52
CA GLU A 17 13.70 5.91 19.12
C GLU A 17 12.75 5.55 17.99
N LEU A 18 13.18 4.71 17.06
CA LEU A 18 12.35 4.24 15.94
C LEU A 18 11.32 3.22 16.39
N VAL A 19 11.68 2.29 17.26
CA VAL A 19 10.75 1.34 17.90
C VAL A 19 9.67 2.09 18.67
N ALA A 20 10.07 3.06 19.51
CA ALA A 20 9.10 3.88 20.24
C ALA A 20 8.17 4.67 19.32
N ALA A 21 8.67 5.15 18.18
CA ALA A 21 7.86 5.83 17.18
C ALA A 21 6.88 4.88 16.48
N GLY A 22 7.31 3.69 16.10
CA GLY A 22 6.45 2.66 15.51
C GLY A 22 5.32 2.22 16.46
N ASP A 23 5.64 2.08 17.75
CA ASP A 23 4.68 1.67 18.78
C ASP A 23 3.57 2.68 19.06
N GLN A 24 3.76 3.96 18.68
CA GLN A 24 2.74 5.00 18.80
C GLN A 24 1.59 4.82 17.80
N PHE A 25 1.80 4.07 16.72
CA PHE A 25 0.83 3.91 15.65
C PHE A 25 0.37 2.46 15.54
N ASN A 26 -0.87 2.28 15.10
CA ASN A 26 -1.43 1.00 14.69
C ASN A 26 -2.45 1.26 13.57
N LEU A 27 -1.97 1.83 12.45
CA LEU A 27 -2.81 2.31 11.36
C LEU A 27 -2.36 1.68 10.04
N GLN A 28 -3.31 1.10 9.33
CA GLN A 28 -3.09 0.43 8.05
C GLN A 28 -2.75 1.40 6.90
N HIS A 29 -3.09 2.68 7.02
CA HIS A 29 -2.86 3.67 5.97
C HIS A 29 -1.59 4.50 6.18
N ILE A 30 -0.70 4.07 7.07
CA ILE A 30 0.57 4.75 7.35
C ILE A 30 1.72 3.77 7.23
N THR A 31 2.69 4.09 6.40
CA THR A 31 4.03 3.49 6.36
C THR A 31 5.03 4.46 6.97
N LEU A 32 5.60 4.09 8.10
CA LEU A 32 6.68 4.82 8.77
C LEU A 32 8.01 4.16 8.42
N ALA A 33 8.83 4.81 7.61
CA ALA A 33 10.16 4.32 7.27
C ALA A 33 11.18 4.78 8.30
N GLY A 34 11.91 3.83 8.88
CA GLY A 34 13.01 4.09 9.81
C GLY A 34 14.36 4.09 9.11
N TYR A 35 15.16 5.11 9.40
CA TYR A 35 16.54 5.22 8.94
C TYR A 35 17.46 5.50 10.11
N GLU A 36 18.72 5.11 9.97
CA GLU A 36 19.75 5.33 10.98
C GLU A 36 19.91 6.80 11.34
N LYS A 37 20.25 7.06 12.60
CA LYS A 37 20.47 8.43 13.10
C LYS A 37 21.54 9.20 12.31
N ASP A 38 22.58 8.49 11.85
CA ASP A 38 23.69 9.04 11.10
C ASP A 38 23.45 9.07 9.57
N THR A 39 22.20 8.87 9.13
CA THR A 39 21.81 9.01 7.72
C THR A 39 22.01 10.47 7.28
N GLN A 40 22.70 10.66 6.15
CA GLN A 40 23.13 12.00 5.72
C GLN A 40 22.01 12.79 5.04
N THR A 41 21.05 12.10 4.46
CA THR A 41 19.87 12.74 3.84
C THR A 41 18.79 13.01 4.88
N PRO A 42 18.16 14.20 4.90
CA PRO A 42 17.05 14.52 5.80
C PRO A 42 15.84 13.57 5.64
N ALA A 43 15.10 13.38 6.74
CA ALA A 43 13.98 12.43 6.77
C ALA A 43 12.83 12.76 5.80
N ASP A 44 12.57 14.04 5.57
CA ASP A 44 11.55 14.52 4.62
C ASP A 44 11.93 14.23 3.17
N GLU A 45 13.19 14.39 2.79
CA GLU A 45 13.69 14.02 1.47
C GLU A 45 13.65 12.50 1.26
N LEU A 46 14.02 11.71 2.29
CA LEU A 46 13.90 10.26 2.28
C LEU A 46 12.45 9.80 2.12
N ALA A 47 11.51 10.44 2.83
CA ALA A 47 10.09 10.18 2.70
C ALA A 47 9.58 10.50 1.30
N ALA A 48 9.96 11.64 0.74
CA ALA A 48 9.58 12.06 -0.61
C ALA A 48 10.11 11.11 -1.68
N SER A 49 11.40 10.76 -1.63
CA SER A 49 12.04 9.81 -2.56
C SER A 49 11.40 8.42 -2.49
N ARG A 50 11.15 7.91 -1.27
CA ARG A 50 10.48 6.63 -1.06
C ARG A 50 9.06 6.63 -1.60
N THR A 51 8.30 7.68 -1.32
CA THR A 51 6.93 7.86 -1.82
C THR A 51 6.90 7.87 -3.35
N ALA A 52 7.79 8.63 -3.97
CA ALA A 52 7.89 8.71 -5.43
C ALA A 52 8.21 7.33 -6.05
N ARG A 53 9.15 6.60 -5.45
CA ARG A 53 9.51 5.24 -5.92
C ARG A 53 8.36 4.26 -5.74
N ALA A 54 7.73 4.23 -4.57
CA ALA A 54 6.57 3.39 -4.31
C ALA A 54 5.42 3.71 -5.26
N ALA A 55 5.13 4.99 -5.51
CA ALA A 55 4.07 5.41 -6.44
C ALA A 55 4.28 4.89 -7.88
N VAL A 56 5.53 4.86 -8.37
CA VAL A 56 5.85 4.28 -9.68
C VAL A 56 5.55 2.78 -9.72
N PHE A 57 5.95 2.04 -8.68
CA PHE A 57 5.71 0.60 -8.61
C PHE A 57 4.23 0.28 -8.51
N ILE A 58 3.51 0.95 -7.61
CA ILE A 58 2.07 0.78 -7.39
C ILE A 58 1.26 1.14 -8.64
N ARG A 59 1.67 2.17 -9.39
CA ARG A 59 1.03 2.54 -10.65
C ARG A 59 1.18 1.45 -11.71
N ASN A 60 2.34 0.80 -11.77
CA ASN A 60 2.61 -0.24 -12.77
C ASN A 60 1.91 -1.55 -12.39
N ASP A 61 1.98 -1.93 -11.12
CA ASP A 61 1.36 -3.14 -10.59
C ASP A 61 1.26 -3.03 -9.06
N PRO A 62 0.06 -2.77 -8.51
CA PRO A 62 -0.10 -2.56 -7.08
C PRO A 62 0.11 -3.83 -6.22
N ALA A 63 0.09 -5.01 -6.83
CA ALA A 63 0.27 -6.29 -6.12
C ALA A 63 1.75 -6.69 -5.96
N ARG A 64 2.64 -6.09 -6.76
CA ARG A 64 4.08 -6.40 -6.67
C ARG A 64 4.74 -5.71 -5.48
N PRO A 65 5.63 -6.44 -4.76
CA PRO A 65 6.41 -5.84 -3.69
C PRO A 65 7.23 -4.63 -4.15
N THR A 66 7.29 -3.60 -3.31
CA THR A 66 8.10 -2.40 -3.55
C THR A 66 9.59 -2.59 -3.25
N GLN A 67 9.98 -3.75 -2.73
CA GLN A 67 11.36 -4.07 -2.38
C GLN A 67 12.33 -3.86 -3.56
N THR A 68 13.61 -3.65 -3.25
CA THR A 68 14.70 -3.35 -4.19
C THR A 68 14.63 -1.98 -4.87
N GLY A 69 13.57 -1.21 -4.65
CA GLY A 69 13.42 0.14 -5.21
C GLY A 69 14.56 1.06 -4.78
N ALA A 70 15.34 1.56 -5.74
CA ALA A 70 16.44 2.49 -5.46
C ALA A 70 15.89 3.87 -5.07
N LEU A 71 16.40 4.41 -3.97
CA LEU A 71 16.21 5.79 -3.55
C LEU A 71 17.41 6.60 -4.10
N VAL A 72 17.23 7.09 -5.32
CA VAL A 72 18.30 7.75 -6.07
C VAL A 72 18.70 9.04 -5.39
N ASP A 73 20.00 9.32 -5.35
CA ASP A 73 20.62 10.50 -4.72
C ASP A 73 20.40 10.62 -3.21
N MET A 74 19.88 9.60 -2.56
CA MET A 74 19.74 9.54 -1.10
C MET A 74 21.01 8.95 -0.49
N LEU A 75 21.65 9.70 0.39
CA LEU A 75 22.90 9.32 1.04
C LEU A 75 22.61 8.56 2.35
N PRO A 76 22.98 7.26 2.42
CA PRO A 76 22.77 6.45 3.62
C PRO A 76 23.77 6.81 4.74
N ALA A 77 23.54 6.24 5.91
CA ALA A 77 24.52 6.25 6.99
C ALA A 77 25.84 5.57 6.58
N PRO A 78 26.97 5.96 7.18
CA PRO A 78 28.27 5.28 7.02
C PRO A 78 28.17 3.79 7.33
N LYS A 79 28.96 2.95 6.65
CA LYS A 79 28.85 1.48 6.72
C LYS A 79 28.82 0.92 8.15
N GLY A 80 29.61 1.46 9.06
CA GLY A 80 29.69 1.02 10.45
C GLY A 80 28.57 1.54 11.37
N LYS A 81 27.63 2.33 10.83
CA LYS A 81 26.50 2.94 11.57
C LYS A 81 25.14 2.46 11.10
N ARG A 82 25.13 1.52 10.14
CA ARG A 82 23.89 0.97 9.58
C ARG A 82 23.30 -0.08 10.50
N PHE A 83 21.98 -0.19 10.47
CA PHE A 83 21.28 -1.24 11.19
C PHE A 83 21.70 -2.63 10.68
N THR A 84 21.94 -3.51 11.62
CA THR A 84 22.14 -4.95 11.35
C THR A 84 20.82 -5.59 10.92
N THR A 85 20.88 -6.78 10.34
CA THR A 85 19.69 -7.55 9.95
C THR A 85 18.76 -7.80 11.15
N THR A 86 19.32 -8.04 12.33
CA THR A 86 18.54 -8.25 13.57
C THR A 86 17.81 -6.97 13.98
N GLU A 87 18.46 -5.84 13.93
CA GLU A 87 17.84 -4.53 14.22
C GLU A 87 16.75 -4.18 13.20
N GLN A 88 16.98 -4.45 11.90
CA GLN A 88 15.97 -4.27 10.87
C GLN A 88 14.75 -5.17 11.12
N GLN A 89 14.97 -6.43 11.54
CA GLN A 89 13.87 -7.33 11.91
C GLN A 89 13.10 -6.83 13.14
N THR A 90 13.78 -6.25 14.10
CA THR A 90 13.16 -5.61 15.26
C THR A 90 12.29 -4.41 14.83
N LEU A 91 12.78 -3.55 13.94
CA LEU A 91 12.01 -2.44 13.38
C LEU A 91 10.73 -2.93 12.68
N LEU A 92 10.84 -3.95 11.83
CA LEU A 92 9.70 -4.55 11.14
C LEU A 92 8.65 -5.10 12.11
N SER A 93 9.07 -5.75 13.20
CA SER A 93 8.13 -6.27 14.23
C SER A 93 7.41 -5.15 15.00
N HIS A 94 7.94 -3.93 14.98
CA HIS A 94 7.35 -2.74 15.59
C HIS A 94 6.65 -1.80 14.56
N GLY A 95 6.36 -2.29 13.35
CA GLY A 95 5.60 -1.54 12.34
C GLY A 95 6.41 -0.43 11.67
N VAL A 96 7.73 -0.55 11.66
CA VAL A 96 8.64 0.40 11.00
C VAL A 96 9.19 -0.24 9.73
N ALA A 97 8.93 0.39 8.60
CA ALA A 97 9.44 -0.02 7.30
C ALA A 97 10.95 0.24 7.21
N THR A 98 11.66 -0.64 6.51
CA THR A 98 13.12 -0.66 6.51
C THR A 98 13.72 -0.39 5.12
N ALA A 99 14.99 -0.04 5.13
CA ALA A 99 15.82 0.13 3.94
C ALA A 99 17.15 -0.62 4.11
N TYR A 100 17.84 -0.86 3.01
CA TYR A 100 19.18 -1.45 3.00
C TYR A 100 20.05 -0.76 1.96
N VAL A 101 21.35 -0.98 2.04
CA VAL A 101 22.31 -0.39 1.09
C VAL A 101 22.97 -1.50 0.31
N GLU A 102 22.87 -1.41 -1.02
CA GLU A 102 23.51 -2.31 -1.96
C GLU A 102 24.32 -1.50 -2.97
N SER A 103 25.61 -1.84 -3.12
CA SER A 103 26.53 -1.14 -4.03
C SER A 103 26.54 0.40 -3.85
N GLY A 104 26.40 0.86 -2.60
CA GLY A 104 26.37 2.30 -2.28
C GLY A 104 25.01 2.98 -2.45
N VAL A 105 24.03 2.29 -3.02
CA VAL A 105 22.68 2.83 -3.25
C VAL A 105 21.74 2.40 -2.14
N LEU A 106 21.02 3.37 -1.58
CA LEU A 106 19.95 3.11 -0.60
C LEU A 106 18.73 2.53 -1.33
N ARG A 107 18.17 1.42 -0.81
CA ARG A 107 17.04 0.71 -1.42
C ARG A 107 15.96 0.41 -0.41
N ILE A 108 14.74 0.34 -0.88
CA ILE A 108 13.60 -0.15 -0.08
C ILE A 108 13.84 -1.63 0.21
N GLN A 109 13.81 -2.02 1.49
CA GLN A 109 13.83 -3.41 1.90
C GLN A 109 12.40 -3.96 2.00
N ARG A 110 11.53 -3.27 2.76
CA ARG A 110 10.13 -3.65 2.88
C ARG A 110 9.28 -2.43 3.25
N ASP A 111 8.16 -2.25 2.57
CA ASP A 111 7.15 -1.24 2.86
C ASP A 111 6.00 -1.88 3.64
N ILE A 112 6.14 -1.90 4.96
CA ILE A 112 5.07 -2.33 5.85
C ILE A 112 4.29 -1.13 6.38
N THR A 113 3.06 -1.39 6.78
CA THR A 113 2.24 -0.41 7.50
C THR A 113 2.56 -0.45 8.99
N THR A 114 2.07 0.53 9.73
CA THR A 114 2.17 0.52 11.19
C THR A 114 1.13 -0.42 11.84
N TYR A 115 0.28 -1.09 11.06
CA TYR A 115 -0.77 -1.98 11.57
C TYR A 115 -0.19 -3.29 12.08
N ARG A 116 -0.48 -3.64 13.33
CA ARG A 116 0.03 -4.85 14.02
C ARG A 116 -1.05 -5.58 14.82
N LYS A 117 -2.13 -4.89 15.16
CA LYS A 117 -3.19 -5.43 16.02
C LYS A 117 -4.55 -5.04 15.47
N ASN A 118 -5.49 -5.96 15.54
CA ASN A 118 -6.88 -5.71 15.19
C ASN A 118 -7.63 -4.88 16.27
N ALA A 119 -8.90 -4.59 16.03
CA ALA A 119 -9.74 -3.81 16.95
C ALA A 119 -9.90 -4.44 18.35
N TYR A 120 -9.59 -5.72 18.50
CA TYR A 120 -9.64 -6.45 19.77
C TYR A 120 -8.29 -6.52 20.48
N GLY A 121 -7.26 -5.87 19.95
CA GLY A 121 -5.91 -5.87 20.50
C GLY A 121 -5.11 -7.14 20.22
N VAL A 122 -5.64 -8.07 19.43
CA VAL A 122 -4.95 -9.31 19.05
C VAL A 122 -4.01 -9.03 17.88
N ALA A 123 -2.84 -9.68 17.88
CA ALA A 123 -1.89 -9.59 16.77
C ALA A 123 -2.54 -9.97 15.45
N ASP A 124 -2.38 -9.12 14.45
CA ASP A 124 -3.00 -9.28 13.14
C ASP A 124 -2.07 -8.72 12.05
N ASN A 125 -1.84 -9.49 11.02
CA ASN A 125 -1.00 -9.14 9.88
C ASN A 125 -1.78 -8.90 8.57
N SER A 126 -3.12 -8.85 8.61
CA SER A 126 -3.99 -8.72 7.43
C SER A 126 -3.66 -7.49 6.58
N TYR A 127 -3.18 -6.42 7.20
CA TYR A 127 -2.80 -5.17 6.54
C TYR A 127 -1.33 -4.80 6.78
N LEU A 128 -0.49 -5.80 7.02
CA LEU A 128 0.93 -5.57 7.28
C LEU A 128 1.64 -4.95 6.08
N ASP A 129 1.47 -5.54 4.91
CA ASP A 129 2.12 -5.05 3.69
C ASP A 129 1.27 -3.97 3.00
N SER A 130 1.89 -2.86 2.64
CA SER A 130 1.22 -1.72 2.00
C SER A 130 0.60 -2.10 0.65
N GLU A 131 1.19 -3.06 -0.06
CA GLU A 131 0.73 -3.59 -1.34
C GLU A 131 -0.69 -4.19 -1.24
N THR A 132 -1.02 -4.84 -0.13
CA THR A 132 -2.37 -5.37 0.12
C THR A 132 -3.44 -4.27 0.06
N LEU A 133 -3.15 -3.11 0.64
CA LEU A 133 -4.06 -1.97 0.63
C LEU A 133 -4.16 -1.32 -0.75
N HIS A 134 -3.04 -1.19 -1.45
CA HIS A 134 -3.00 -0.62 -2.80
C HIS A 134 -3.73 -1.51 -3.79
N THR A 135 -3.56 -2.83 -3.71
CA THR A 135 -4.29 -3.82 -4.53
C THR A 135 -5.79 -3.75 -4.24
N SER A 136 -6.19 -3.75 -2.97
CA SER A 136 -7.60 -3.62 -2.58
C SER A 136 -8.22 -2.32 -3.10
N ALA A 137 -7.51 -1.20 -2.99
CA ALA A 137 -7.96 0.09 -3.51
C ALA A 137 -8.07 0.10 -5.04
N TYR A 138 -7.15 -0.55 -5.75
CA TYR A 138 -7.20 -0.71 -7.20
C TYR A 138 -8.43 -1.53 -7.62
N VAL A 139 -8.64 -2.70 -7.01
CA VAL A 139 -9.79 -3.58 -7.30
C VAL A 139 -11.11 -2.84 -7.07
N LEU A 140 -11.29 -2.19 -5.93
CA LEU A 140 -12.51 -1.45 -5.61
C LEU A 140 -12.76 -0.30 -6.59
N ARG A 141 -11.73 0.44 -6.96
CA ARG A 141 -11.83 1.49 -7.99
C ARG A 141 -12.22 0.93 -9.36
N LYS A 142 -11.63 -0.19 -9.75
CA LYS A 142 -11.92 -0.87 -11.02
C LYS A 142 -13.37 -1.33 -11.08
N LEU A 143 -13.85 -2.04 -10.06
CA LEU A 143 -15.23 -2.50 -9.96
C LEU A 143 -16.21 -1.33 -10.03
N LYS A 144 -15.96 -0.27 -9.25
CA LYS A 144 -16.79 0.94 -9.30
C LYS A 144 -16.79 1.59 -10.69
N SER A 145 -15.61 1.73 -11.31
CA SER A 145 -15.47 2.35 -12.61
C SER A 145 -16.26 1.59 -13.69
N VAL A 146 -16.19 0.26 -13.71
CA VAL A 146 -16.93 -0.59 -14.66
C VAL A 146 -18.44 -0.36 -14.52
N ILE A 147 -18.97 -0.39 -13.30
CA ILE A 147 -20.40 -0.18 -13.06
C ILE A 147 -20.82 1.23 -13.45
N THR A 148 -20.08 2.25 -13.03
CA THR A 148 -20.45 3.64 -13.31
C THR A 148 -20.35 3.99 -14.81
N SER A 149 -19.37 3.46 -15.53
CA SER A 149 -19.21 3.70 -16.96
C SER A 149 -20.27 3.04 -17.81
N LYS A 150 -20.64 1.79 -17.47
CA LYS A 150 -21.64 1.02 -18.24
C LYS A 150 -23.09 1.39 -17.86
N TYR A 151 -23.36 1.51 -16.57
CA TYR A 151 -24.73 1.57 -16.03
C TYR A 151 -25.08 2.87 -15.32
N GLY A 152 -24.20 3.86 -15.31
CA GLY A 152 -24.39 5.12 -14.56
C GLY A 152 -25.64 5.93 -14.92
N ARG A 153 -26.23 5.65 -16.07
CA ARG A 153 -27.46 6.31 -16.55
C ARG A 153 -28.60 5.32 -16.85
N HIS A 154 -28.51 4.09 -16.34
CA HIS A 154 -29.56 3.10 -16.50
C HIS A 154 -30.62 3.25 -15.40
N LYS A 155 -31.85 2.96 -15.76
CA LYS A 155 -32.96 2.78 -14.81
C LYS A 155 -32.76 1.45 -14.06
N LEU A 156 -33.18 1.38 -12.83
CA LEU A 156 -33.12 0.15 -12.03
C LEU A 156 -34.46 -0.59 -12.12
N ALA A 157 -34.41 -1.89 -12.31
CA ALA A 157 -35.55 -2.77 -12.26
C ALA A 157 -35.23 -4.01 -11.42
N SER A 158 -36.26 -4.69 -10.90
CA SER A 158 -36.11 -5.97 -10.23
C SER A 158 -35.76 -7.08 -11.21
N ASP A 159 -35.12 -8.13 -10.74
CA ASP A 159 -34.87 -9.31 -11.56
C ASP A 159 -36.19 -9.93 -12.01
N GLY A 160 -36.22 -10.42 -13.27
CA GLY A 160 -37.43 -10.96 -13.89
C GLY A 160 -38.37 -9.94 -14.54
N THR A 161 -38.12 -8.64 -14.40
CA THR A 161 -38.88 -7.59 -15.07
C THR A 161 -38.74 -7.72 -16.59
N ARG A 162 -39.85 -7.73 -17.33
CA ARG A 162 -39.84 -7.71 -18.80
C ARG A 162 -39.75 -6.26 -19.30
N PHE A 163 -38.81 -6.01 -20.18
CA PHE A 163 -38.66 -4.71 -20.84
C PHE A 163 -38.24 -4.93 -22.30
N GLY A 164 -38.57 -3.95 -23.13
CA GLY A 164 -38.26 -4.02 -24.58
C GLY A 164 -36.75 -3.93 -24.87
N PRO A 165 -36.31 -4.45 -26.00
CA PRO A 165 -34.92 -4.37 -26.41
C PRO A 165 -34.44 -2.90 -26.53
N GLY A 166 -33.17 -2.64 -26.20
CA GLY A 166 -32.57 -1.32 -26.31
C GLY A 166 -32.91 -0.33 -25.19
N GLN A 167 -33.74 -0.70 -24.23
CA GLN A 167 -33.99 0.16 -23.07
C GLN A 167 -32.81 0.15 -22.08
N ALA A 168 -32.43 1.35 -21.60
CA ALA A 168 -31.36 1.51 -20.61
C ALA A 168 -31.87 1.14 -19.21
N ILE A 169 -32.07 -0.14 -18.99
CA ILE A 169 -32.52 -0.73 -17.72
C ILE A 169 -31.53 -1.78 -17.28
N VAL A 170 -31.23 -1.83 -15.99
CA VAL A 170 -30.34 -2.82 -15.40
C VAL A 170 -30.97 -3.44 -14.14
N THR A 171 -30.68 -4.72 -13.94
CA THR A 171 -31.17 -5.48 -12.78
C THR A 171 -30.00 -5.90 -11.88
N PRO A 172 -30.24 -6.25 -10.61
CA PRO A 172 -29.21 -6.75 -9.69
C PRO A 172 -28.43 -7.94 -10.26
N ALA A 173 -29.09 -8.87 -10.94
CA ALA A 173 -28.44 -10.04 -11.56
C ALA A 173 -27.44 -9.63 -12.64
N VAL A 174 -27.75 -8.62 -13.47
CA VAL A 174 -26.85 -8.10 -14.49
C VAL A 174 -25.62 -7.45 -13.83
N ILE A 175 -25.82 -6.61 -12.81
CA ILE A 175 -24.72 -5.98 -12.06
C ILE A 175 -23.83 -7.04 -11.43
N LYS A 176 -24.41 -8.05 -10.78
CA LYS A 176 -23.65 -9.17 -10.21
C LYS A 176 -22.82 -9.91 -11.25
N GLY A 177 -23.40 -10.20 -12.42
CA GLY A 177 -22.70 -10.84 -13.55
C GLY A 177 -21.50 -10.01 -14.02
N GLU A 178 -21.65 -8.69 -14.15
CA GLU A 178 -20.58 -7.77 -14.56
C GLU A 178 -19.45 -7.71 -13.53
N LEU A 179 -19.80 -7.65 -12.23
CA LEU A 179 -18.81 -7.66 -11.15
C LEU A 179 -18.02 -8.97 -11.13
N LEU A 180 -18.69 -10.12 -11.28
CA LEU A 180 -18.03 -11.42 -11.34
C LEU A 180 -17.11 -11.53 -12.57
N ALA A 181 -17.56 -11.05 -13.74
CA ALA A 181 -16.74 -11.07 -14.94
C ALA A 181 -15.49 -10.19 -14.77
N THR A 182 -15.65 -9.00 -14.20
CA THR A 182 -14.54 -8.08 -13.92
C THR A 182 -13.57 -8.69 -12.89
N TYR A 183 -14.07 -9.30 -11.83
CA TYR A 183 -13.24 -9.97 -10.82
C TYR A 183 -12.39 -11.09 -11.44
N ARG A 184 -13.00 -11.93 -12.27
CA ARG A 184 -12.27 -13.00 -13.00
C ARG A 184 -11.20 -12.46 -13.95
N GLN A 185 -11.42 -11.28 -14.55
CA GLN A 185 -10.38 -10.62 -15.36
C GLN A 185 -9.21 -10.16 -14.50
N LEU A 186 -9.50 -9.58 -13.32
CA LEU A 186 -8.46 -9.18 -12.38
C LEU A 186 -7.68 -10.38 -11.84
N GLU A 187 -8.37 -11.47 -11.49
CA GLU A 187 -7.73 -12.72 -11.04
C GLU A 187 -6.77 -13.32 -12.06
N ARG A 188 -7.10 -13.23 -13.36
CA ARG A 188 -6.22 -13.69 -14.45
C ARG A 188 -5.05 -12.75 -14.74
N ALA A 189 -5.17 -11.51 -14.36
CA ALA A 189 -4.12 -10.51 -14.55
C ALA A 189 -3.05 -10.57 -13.45
N GLY A 190 -3.30 -11.27 -12.33
CA GLY A 190 -2.39 -11.47 -11.20
C GLY A 190 -2.76 -10.57 -10.04
#